data_4e6974f38b2c841795d3d2e5c2c8e3c2
#
_entry.id   4e6974f38b2c841795d3d2e5c2c8e3c2
#
_cell.length_a   1.000
_cell.length_b   1.000
_cell.length_c   1.000
_cell.angle_alpha   90.00
_cell.angle_beta   90.00
_cell.angle_gamma   90.00
#
_symmetry.space_group_name_H-M   'P 1'
#
loop_
_entity.id
_entity.type
_entity.pdbx_description
1 polymer ?
#
loop_
_entity_poly.entity_id
_entity_poly.type
_entity_poly.pdbx_seq_one_letter_code
_entity_poly.pdbx_strand_id
1 'polypeptide(L)'
;MNHAVAATHHWQALAHEQPRPYYWVAHRHSTPAWKRWHIAAIWWGNAAAAHARYEAYQKRQAEAYGGVPGWFVNAMRCIADHEEYGFSGGSTSAGYFGFIYPPGSYGPVDQALVATYGSSWVNWPLGAQLRVAWMLYGMYGWSPWSTAPGCGLA
;
A
#
# COMPACT_ATOMS: atom_id res chain seq x y z
N MET A 1 -37.51 13.07 -2.05
CA MET A 1 -36.67 13.20 -0.84
C MET A 1 -36.08 11.84 -0.42
N ASN A 2 -36.87 10.80 -0.22
CA ASN A 2 -36.42 9.51 0.29
C ASN A 2 -35.31 8.85 -0.55
N HIS A 3 -35.41 8.89 -1.88
CA HIS A 3 -34.36 8.33 -2.76
C HIS A 3 -33.01 9.04 -2.58
N ALA A 4 -32.99 10.36 -2.45
CA ALA A 4 -31.73 11.09 -2.28
C ALA A 4 -31.10 10.85 -0.90
N VAL A 5 -31.91 10.67 0.12
CA VAL A 5 -31.43 10.30 1.49
C VAL A 5 -30.82 8.91 1.47
N ALA A 6 -31.54 7.93 0.88
CA ALA A 6 -31.04 6.56 0.75
C ALA A 6 -29.75 6.48 -0.05
N ALA A 7 -29.67 7.21 -1.20
CA ALA A 7 -28.46 7.29 -2.00
C ALA A 7 -27.28 7.90 -1.19
N THR A 8 -27.56 8.95 -0.42
CA THR A 8 -26.51 9.56 0.43
C THR A 8 -25.95 8.56 1.45
N HIS A 9 -26.80 7.85 2.16
CA HIS A 9 -26.37 6.86 3.14
C HIS A 9 -25.65 5.68 2.49
N HIS A 10 -26.10 5.24 1.32
CA HIS A 10 -25.43 4.22 0.55
C HIS A 10 -23.99 4.63 0.18
N TRP A 11 -23.81 5.83 -0.35
CA TRP A 11 -22.47 6.31 -0.71
C TRP A 11 -21.56 6.60 0.49
N GLN A 12 -22.14 7.01 1.62
CA GLN A 12 -21.39 7.15 2.87
C GLN A 12 -20.83 5.80 3.34
N ALA A 13 -21.66 4.75 3.32
CA ALA A 13 -21.22 3.41 3.68
C ALA A 13 -20.09 2.90 2.76
N LEU A 14 -20.20 3.14 1.44
CA LEU A 14 -19.14 2.77 0.49
C LEU A 14 -17.86 3.61 0.65
N ALA A 15 -17.96 4.82 1.20
CA ALA A 15 -16.82 5.63 1.56
C ALA A 15 -16.28 5.33 2.97
N HIS A 16 -16.75 4.24 3.61
CA HIS A 16 -16.43 3.84 4.99
C HIS A 16 -16.78 4.92 6.03
N GLU A 17 -17.75 5.76 5.71
CA GLU A 17 -18.25 6.79 6.61
C GLU A 17 -19.53 6.35 7.30
N GLN A 18 -19.67 6.70 8.57
CA GLN A 18 -20.91 6.50 9.30
C GLN A 18 -22.01 7.42 8.73
N PRO A 19 -23.26 6.93 8.60
CA PRO A 19 -24.38 7.78 8.21
C PRO A 19 -24.49 8.97 9.18
N ARG A 20 -24.36 10.18 8.66
CA ARG A 20 -24.47 11.41 9.45
C ARG A 20 -25.55 12.29 8.86
N PRO A 21 -26.37 12.96 9.70
CA PRO A 21 -27.14 14.07 9.20
C PRO A 21 -26.17 15.16 8.73
N TYR A 22 -26.37 15.63 7.49
CA TYR A 22 -25.49 16.65 6.97
C TYR A 22 -25.74 17.98 7.67
N TYR A 23 -24.75 18.46 8.39
CA TYR A 23 -24.79 19.77 9.04
C TYR A 23 -25.15 20.89 8.04
N TRP A 24 -24.54 20.92 6.89
CA TRP A 24 -24.82 21.91 5.84
C TRP A 24 -26.18 21.71 5.17
N VAL A 25 -26.72 20.50 5.11
CA VAL A 25 -28.08 20.21 4.64
C VAL A 25 -29.10 20.82 5.60
N ALA A 26 -28.86 20.68 6.90
CA ALA A 26 -29.74 21.21 7.93
C ALA A 26 -29.74 22.75 7.99
N HIS A 27 -28.62 23.40 7.64
CA HIS A 27 -28.46 24.85 7.82
C HIS A 27 -28.73 25.70 6.57
N ARG A 28 -28.97 25.10 5.39
CA ARG A 28 -29.33 25.85 4.17
C ARG A 28 -30.84 25.96 4.02
N HIS A 29 -31.47 26.83 4.79
CA HIS A 29 -32.91 27.02 4.80
C HIS A 29 -33.54 27.48 3.48
N SER A 30 -32.77 28.19 2.60
CA SER A 30 -33.24 28.69 1.30
C SER A 30 -33.34 27.65 0.19
N THR A 31 -32.79 26.46 0.39
CA THR A 31 -32.77 25.42 -0.63
C THR A 31 -33.74 24.29 -0.26
N PRO A 32 -34.62 23.82 -1.18
CA PRO A 32 -35.52 22.70 -0.93
C PRO A 32 -34.77 21.46 -0.41
N ALA A 33 -35.35 20.77 0.57
CA ALA A 33 -34.70 19.63 1.22
C ALA A 33 -34.27 18.52 0.23
N TRP A 34 -35.13 18.22 -0.77
CA TRP A 34 -34.80 17.24 -1.81
C TRP A 34 -33.53 17.60 -2.59
N LYS A 35 -33.35 18.90 -2.92
CA LYS A 35 -32.17 19.37 -3.67
C LYS A 35 -30.91 19.29 -2.83
N ARG A 36 -31.00 19.54 -1.54
CA ARG A 36 -29.88 19.41 -0.60
C ARG A 36 -29.40 17.95 -0.50
N TRP A 37 -30.33 17.04 -0.37
CA TRP A 37 -30.02 15.60 -0.34
C TRP A 37 -29.49 15.08 -1.69
N HIS A 38 -29.98 15.62 -2.79
CA HIS A 38 -29.47 15.25 -4.11
C HIS A 38 -28.01 15.69 -4.28
N ILE A 39 -27.67 16.90 -3.88
CA ILE A 39 -26.28 17.40 -3.89
C ILE A 39 -25.40 16.56 -2.97
N ALA A 40 -25.91 16.18 -1.79
CA ALA A 40 -25.21 15.30 -0.87
C ALA A 40 -24.93 13.93 -1.49
N ALA A 41 -25.89 13.34 -2.16
CA ALA A 41 -25.70 12.05 -2.82
C ALA A 41 -24.61 12.10 -3.90
N ILE A 42 -24.58 13.18 -4.71
CA ILE A 42 -23.54 13.38 -5.72
C ILE A 42 -22.15 13.51 -5.05
N TRP A 43 -22.06 14.31 -4.00
CA TRP A 43 -20.80 14.53 -3.30
C TRP A 43 -20.25 13.22 -2.70
N TRP A 44 -21.10 12.46 -2.03
CA TRP A 44 -20.70 11.17 -1.46
C TRP A 44 -20.44 10.10 -2.51
N GLY A 45 -21.16 10.13 -3.64
CA GLY A 45 -20.85 9.28 -4.77
C GLY A 45 -19.44 9.51 -5.32
N ASN A 46 -19.02 10.78 -5.41
CA ASN A 46 -17.66 11.14 -5.80
C ASN A 46 -16.63 10.72 -4.75
N ALA A 47 -16.94 10.87 -3.46
CA ALA A 47 -16.06 10.44 -2.38
C ALA A 47 -15.88 8.91 -2.37
N ALA A 48 -16.95 8.13 -2.53
CA ALA A 48 -16.89 6.68 -2.63
C ALA A 48 -16.10 6.22 -3.85
N ALA A 49 -16.28 6.86 -5.00
CA ALA A 49 -15.50 6.57 -6.20
C ALA A 49 -14.00 6.88 -6.03
N ALA A 50 -13.67 7.95 -5.32
CA ALA A 50 -12.28 8.29 -4.97
C ALA A 50 -11.68 7.24 -4.04
N HIS A 51 -12.42 6.80 -3.02
CA HIS A 51 -12.01 5.75 -2.09
C HIS A 51 -11.76 4.42 -2.81
N ALA A 52 -12.69 4.00 -3.66
CA ALA A 52 -12.55 2.77 -4.44
C ALA A 52 -11.32 2.81 -5.38
N ARG A 53 -11.03 3.96 -6.00
CA ARG A 53 -9.80 4.14 -6.80
C ARG A 53 -8.54 4.03 -5.95
N TYR A 54 -8.56 4.59 -4.75
CA TYR A 54 -7.44 4.49 -3.82
C TYR A 54 -7.20 3.05 -3.36
N GLU A 55 -8.26 2.34 -2.98
CA GLU A 55 -8.16 0.91 -2.61
C GLU A 55 -7.63 0.05 -3.77
N ALA A 56 -8.14 0.27 -4.98
CA ALA A 56 -7.65 -0.43 -6.17
C ALA A 56 -6.17 -0.12 -6.46
N TYR A 57 -5.74 1.11 -6.22
CA TYR A 57 -4.33 1.50 -6.31
C TYR A 57 -3.49 0.78 -5.26
N GLN A 58 -3.91 0.78 -3.99
CA GLN A 58 -3.21 0.09 -2.90
C GLN A 58 -3.10 -1.42 -3.17
N LYS A 59 -4.19 -2.03 -3.65
CA LYS A 59 -4.19 -3.44 -4.03
C LYS A 59 -3.18 -3.74 -5.14
N ARG A 60 -3.17 -2.93 -6.21
CA ARG A 60 -2.18 -3.09 -7.30
C ARG A 60 -0.75 -2.90 -6.81
N GLN A 61 -0.50 -1.93 -5.92
CA GLN A 61 0.82 -1.73 -5.31
C GLN A 61 1.23 -2.94 -4.48
N ALA A 62 0.32 -3.46 -3.64
CA ALA A 62 0.58 -4.67 -2.85
C ALA A 62 0.89 -5.88 -3.75
N GLU A 63 0.14 -6.08 -4.83
CA GLU A 63 0.39 -7.14 -5.81
C GLU A 63 1.75 -6.97 -6.51
N ALA A 64 2.07 -5.74 -6.97
CA ALA A 64 3.34 -5.43 -7.62
C ALA A 64 4.56 -5.63 -6.71
N TYR A 65 4.39 -5.40 -5.41
CA TYR A 65 5.48 -5.52 -4.43
C TYR A 65 5.37 -6.78 -3.56
N GLY A 66 4.74 -7.84 -4.04
CA GLY A 66 4.71 -9.14 -3.35
C GLY A 66 3.82 -9.20 -2.12
N GLY A 67 2.85 -8.31 -1.99
CA GLY A 67 1.89 -8.28 -0.88
C GLY A 67 2.43 -7.64 0.41
N VAL A 68 3.60 -7.00 0.38
CA VAL A 68 4.15 -6.29 1.54
C VAL A 68 3.49 -4.92 1.75
N PRO A 69 3.39 -4.43 3.01
CA PRO A 69 2.79 -3.14 3.29
C PRO A 69 3.51 -1.98 2.60
N GLY A 70 2.75 -1.00 2.08
CA GLY A 70 3.31 0.14 1.34
C GLY A 70 4.31 0.98 2.14
N TRP A 71 4.12 1.14 3.46
CA TRP A 71 5.08 1.83 4.32
C TRP A 71 6.44 1.12 4.35
N PHE A 72 6.44 -0.24 4.37
CA PHE A 72 7.67 -1.03 4.33
C PHE A 72 8.35 -0.91 2.97
N VAL A 73 7.60 -0.92 1.87
CA VAL A 73 8.14 -0.68 0.52
C VAL A 73 8.84 0.67 0.44
N ASN A 74 8.28 1.73 1.03
CA ASN A 74 8.89 3.05 1.06
C ASN A 74 10.18 3.08 1.90
N ALA A 75 10.19 2.40 3.04
CA ALA A 75 11.39 2.24 3.86
C ALA A 75 12.49 1.48 3.10
N MET A 76 12.14 0.36 2.47
CA MET A 76 13.07 -0.45 1.68
C MET A 76 13.58 0.26 0.43
N ARG A 77 12.85 1.24 -0.10
CA ARG A 77 13.36 2.09 -1.18
C ARG A 77 14.54 2.92 -0.73
N CYS A 78 14.43 3.56 0.43
CA CYS A 78 15.56 4.31 1.00
C CYS A 78 16.76 3.40 1.27
N ILE A 79 16.55 2.21 1.83
CA ILE A 79 17.61 1.23 2.05
C ILE A 79 18.27 0.85 0.72
N ALA A 80 17.49 0.53 -0.30
CA ALA A 80 18.02 0.16 -1.62
C ALA A 80 18.86 1.27 -2.26
N ASP A 81 18.46 2.53 -2.07
CA ASP A 81 19.22 3.70 -2.57
C ASP A 81 20.58 3.86 -1.86
N HIS A 82 20.72 3.34 -0.64
CA HIS A 82 21.97 3.39 0.15
C HIS A 82 22.82 2.12 0.04
N GLU A 83 22.18 0.95 -0.11
CA GLU A 83 22.90 -0.34 -0.19
C GLU A 83 23.36 -0.64 -1.62
N GLU A 84 22.53 -0.29 -2.63
CA GLU A 84 22.72 -0.67 -4.04
C GLU A 84 22.34 0.50 -4.97
N TYR A 85 21.77 0.21 -6.11
CA TYR A 85 21.41 1.21 -7.13
C TYR A 85 19.95 1.65 -7.08
N GLY A 86 19.26 1.41 -5.95
CA GLY A 86 17.85 1.69 -5.80
C GLY A 86 16.95 0.77 -6.66
N PHE A 87 15.63 1.00 -6.61
CA PHE A 87 14.68 0.17 -7.35
C PHE A 87 14.78 0.31 -8.87
N SER A 88 15.28 1.43 -9.35
CA SER A 88 15.44 1.72 -10.77
C SER A 88 16.75 1.20 -11.36
N GLY A 89 17.76 0.95 -10.54
CA GLY A 89 19.08 0.49 -10.96
C GLY A 89 19.16 -1.01 -11.28
N GLY A 90 18.11 -1.75 -10.95
CA GLY A 90 18.06 -3.20 -11.15
C GLY A 90 18.64 -4.00 -9.99
N SER A 91 18.44 -5.32 -10.02
CA SER A 91 18.94 -6.23 -9.00
C SER A 91 20.41 -6.59 -9.29
N THR A 92 21.22 -6.52 -8.25
CA THR A 92 22.64 -6.92 -8.29
C THR A 92 22.82 -8.36 -7.79
N SER A 93 24.06 -8.82 -7.70
CA SER A 93 24.39 -10.11 -7.07
C SER A 93 23.99 -10.18 -5.60
N ALA A 94 23.87 -9.03 -4.92
CA ALA A 94 23.36 -8.88 -3.55
C ALA A 94 21.87 -8.51 -3.50
N GLY A 95 21.18 -8.53 -4.64
CA GLY A 95 19.78 -8.10 -4.75
C GLY A 95 19.62 -6.57 -4.74
N TYR A 96 18.40 -6.11 -4.47
CA TYR A 96 18.09 -4.68 -4.29
C TYR A 96 18.46 -4.15 -2.91
N PHE A 97 18.72 -5.03 -1.94
CA PHE A 97 18.76 -4.68 -0.52
C PHE A 97 20.05 -5.12 0.18
N GLY A 98 21.11 -5.39 -0.58
CA GLY A 98 22.40 -5.78 -0.01
C GLY A 98 22.36 -7.13 0.71
N PHE A 99 21.66 -8.13 0.19
CA PHE A 99 21.59 -9.46 0.80
C PHE A 99 22.97 -10.12 0.85
N ILE A 100 23.45 -10.44 2.04
CA ILE A 100 24.79 -11.01 2.29
C ILE A 100 24.89 -12.46 1.83
N TYR A 101 23.79 -13.23 1.94
CA TYR A 101 23.75 -14.64 1.59
C TYR A 101 22.96 -14.89 0.28
N PRO A 102 23.25 -15.98 -0.44
CA PRO A 102 22.52 -16.32 -1.66
C PRO A 102 21.04 -16.67 -1.36
N PRO A 103 20.16 -16.61 -2.37
CA PRO A 103 18.79 -17.08 -2.23
C PRO A 103 18.69 -18.49 -1.67
N GLY A 104 17.72 -18.73 -0.80
CA GLY A 104 17.50 -20.00 -0.10
C GLY A 104 18.13 -20.06 1.30
N SER A 105 18.90 -19.03 1.70
CA SER A 105 19.65 -19.03 2.97
C SER A 105 18.92 -18.35 4.12
N TYR A 106 17.84 -17.59 3.86
CA TYR A 106 17.20 -16.75 4.86
C TYR A 106 15.99 -17.37 5.54
N GLY A 107 15.39 -18.42 5.00
CA GLY A 107 14.28 -19.11 5.63
C GLY A 107 13.17 -19.57 4.68
N PRO A 108 12.00 -19.99 5.22
CA PRO A 108 10.99 -20.70 4.43
C PRO A 108 10.45 -19.92 3.21
N VAL A 109 10.29 -18.59 3.33
CA VAL A 109 9.80 -17.75 2.23
C VAL A 109 10.82 -17.70 1.10
N ASP A 110 12.08 -17.50 1.44
CA ASP A 110 13.19 -17.45 0.52
C ASP A 110 13.39 -18.82 -0.17
N GLN A 111 13.41 -19.89 0.60
CA GLN A 111 13.52 -21.27 0.08
C GLN A 111 12.40 -21.62 -0.90
N ALA A 112 11.16 -21.22 -0.61
CA ALA A 112 10.02 -21.45 -1.50
C ALA A 112 10.14 -20.69 -2.83
N LEU A 113 10.77 -19.52 -2.83
CA LEU A 113 10.93 -18.67 -4.01
C LEU A 113 12.11 -19.13 -4.91
N VAL A 114 13.10 -19.82 -4.37
CA VAL A 114 14.23 -20.37 -5.15
C VAL A 114 13.75 -21.28 -6.27
N ALA A 115 12.73 -22.11 -6.03
CA ALA A 115 12.17 -22.99 -7.05
C ALA A 115 11.62 -22.22 -8.27
N THR A 116 11.17 -20.98 -8.05
CA THR A 116 10.60 -20.14 -9.12
C THR A 116 11.64 -19.26 -9.79
N TYR A 117 12.56 -18.65 -9.03
CA TYR A 117 13.46 -17.61 -9.51
C TYR A 117 14.93 -18.03 -9.55
N GLY A 118 15.26 -19.22 -9.04
CA GLY A 118 16.63 -19.75 -9.01
C GLY A 118 17.48 -19.19 -7.86
N SER A 119 18.77 -19.53 -7.88
CA SER A 119 19.74 -19.26 -6.82
C SER A 119 20.54 -17.97 -7.00
N SER A 120 20.06 -17.03 -7.78
CA SER A 120 20.73 -15.74 -8.01
C SER A 120 19.76 -14.58 -7.85
N TRP A 121 20.06 -13.62 -6.99
CA TRP A 121 19.23 -12.43 -6.76
C TRP A 121 18.98 -11.61 -8.01
N VAL A 122 19.91 -11.60 -8.97
CA VAL A 122 19.76 -10.86 -10.25
C VAL A 122 18.49 -11.27 -11.00
N ASN A 123 18.07 -12.53 -10.86
CA ASN A 123 16.91 -13.06 -11.56
C ASN A 123 15.58 -12.83 -10.80
N TRP A 124 15.67 -12.37 -9.55
CA TRP A 124 14.49 -12.21 -8.71
C TRP A 124 13.82 -10.85 -8.93
N PRO A 125 12.52 -10.82 -9.23
CA PRO A 125 11.80 -9.56 -9.32
C PRO A 125 11.75 -8.87 -7.97
N LEU A 126 11.64 -7.54 -7.98
CA LEU A 126 11.61 -6.70 -6.78
C LEU A 126 10.58 -7.18 -5.74
N GLY A 127 9.37 -7.54 -6.17
CA GLY A 127 8.33 -8.04 -5.26
C GLY A 127 8.70 -9.32 -4.51
N ALA A 128 9.45 -10.22 -5.15
CA ALA A 128 9.93 -11.43 -4.49
C ALA A 128 10.99 -11.11 -3.44
N GLN A 129 11.94 -10.23 -3.75
CA GLN A 129 12.97 -9.80 -2.81
C GLN A 129 12.37 -9.00 -1.64
N LEU A 130 11.36 -8.15 -1.88
CA LEU A 130 10.61 -7.47 -0.81
C LEU A 130 9.93 -8.43 0.16
N ARG A 131 9.42 -9.57 -0.31
CA ARG A 131 8.84 -10.60 0.58
C ARG A 131 9.89 -11.19 1.51
N VAL A 132 11.09 -11.44 1.02
CA VAL A 132 12.22 -11.91 1.85
C VAL A 132 12.62 -10.84 2.85
N ALA A 133 12.76 -9.60 2.40
CA ALA A 133 13.07 -8.47 3.28
C ALA A 133 12.00 -8.27 4.37
N TRP A 134 10.72 -8.43 4.02
CA TRP A 134 9.62 -8.34 4.98
C TRP A 134 9.68 -9.46 6.03
N MET A 135 10.01 -10.68 5.62
CA MET A 135 10.23 -11.79 6.54
C MET A 135 11.39 -11.49 7.50
N LEU A 136 12.52 -11.00 6.98
CA LEU A 136 13.68 -10.63 7.80
C LEU A 136 13.33 -9.50 8.78
N TYR A 137 12.59 -8.51 8.35
CA TYR A 137 12.11 -7.45 9.23
C TYR A 137 11.23 -8.00 10.37
N GLY A 138 10.35 -8.95 10.08
CA GLY A 138 9.52 -9.60 11.10
C GLY A 138 10.30 -10.36 12.15
N MET A 139 11.48 -10.88 11.80
CA MET A 139 12.36 -11.61 12.71
C MET A 139 13.34 -10.71 13.46
N TYR A 140 13.88 -9.68 12.82
CA TYR A 140 15.05 -8.95 13.29
C TYR A 140 14.87 -7.42 13.32
N GLY A 141 13.68 -6.90 12.96
CA GLY A 141 13.46 -5.47 12.77
C GLY A 141 14.37 -4.92 11.67
N TRP A 142 14.92 -3.74 11.89
CA TRP A 142 15.82 -3.10 10.92
C TRP A 142 17.30 -3.54 11.03
N SER A 143 17.65 -4.36 12.01
CA SER A 143 19.05 -4.76 12.27
C SER A 143 19.77 -5.44 11.09
N PRO A 144 19.11 -6.12 10.12
CA PRO A 144 19.80 -6.64 8.95
C PRO A 144 20.41 -5.57 8.04
N TRP A 145 19.94 -4.33 8.12
CA TRP A 145 20.38 -3.23 7.27
C TRP A 145 21.10 -2.15 8.06
N SER A 146 22.43 -2.08 7.90
CA SER A 146 23.26 -1.08 8.57
C SER A 146 22.94 0.36 8.16
N THR A 147 22.33 0.54 6.99
CA THR A 147 21.90 1.83 6.41
C THR A 147 20.55 2.32 6.95
N ALA A 148 19.78 1.47 7.65
CA ALA A 148 18.46 1.82 8.17
C ALA A 148 18.43 3.12 9.01
N PRO A 149 19.41 3.39 9.92
CA PRO A 149 19.46 4.66 10.65
C PRO A 149 19.57 5.89 9.72
N GLY A 150 20.28 5.76 8.60
CA GLY A 150 20.37 6.83 7.59
C GLY A 150 19.04 7.13 6.91
N CYS A 151 18.11 6.17 6.92
CA CYS A 151 16.74 6.31 6.44
C CYS A 151 15.74 6.75 7.54
N GLY A 152 16.21 7.06 8.75
CA GLY A 152 15.34 7.39 9.89
C GLY A 152 14.57 6.18 10.44
N LEU A 153 15.06 4.97 10.20
CA LEU A 153 14.51 3.70 10.66
C LEU A 153 15.33 3.18 11.85
N ALA A 154 14.69 3.03 12.99
CA ALA A 154 15.34 2.59 14.23
C ALA A 154 14.54 1.46 14.89
#